data_2488f5045c7fcf5da08e3e20614098f3
#
_entry.id   2488f5045c7fcf5da08e3e20614098f3
#
_cell.length_a   1.000
_cell.length_b   1.000
_cell.length_c   1.000
_cell.angle_alpha   90.00
_cell.angle_beta   90.00
_cell.angle_gamma   90.00
#
_symmetry.space_group_name_H-M   'P 1'
#
loop_
_entity.id
_entity.type
_entity.pdbx_description
1 polymer ?
#
loop_
_entity_poly.entity_id
_entity_poly.type
_entity_poly.pdbx_seq_one_letter_code
_entity_poly.pdbx_strand_id
1 'polypeptide(L)'
;MTAEVAAASDSMPTRLAMQGISKSFGGVAALSDVDFVLRRGEIHGLVGENGAGKSTLMKIIAGVHTQYQGRMTIDGREVHFRSARDALAAGIGMVHQELSVVPDLTVAENVYLGKQPTRAGIVDWPAMFTGAREHLASLGIDVDPRARMGSLAIGLQQLIELARVLFSGARIIILDEPTSALSPPEVQRLFEVLRAVRASGRSIVFISHFLDDVLAIADTVTIFRNGRRIVTEDAAIIDKGWVIERMIGSGHEDLEESYTGAIALDSKPAAPVILAVRGLSAGRAFADITLDVRAGEVLGVYGFMGCGQIELARTLFGKLKSTAGTMTSDGKVLRLRNTADARRAGVAFVPESRRSMLFYQEPVYKNMSISVLGRIARLWLKPAAERDIARRHVEALSIRPPTVDTLLQSLSGGNQQKVALAKWLTWPPRMLVLSEPTRGMDVGAKEDVVKIVRGLRDRGLGIVVMSTEPETVLSLADRIVVMKKGRIVREFAGETVSKDRLLEAA
;
A
#
# COMPACT_ATOMS: atom_id res chain seq x y z
N MET A 1 34.12 15.83 -7.92
CA MET A 1 33.55 14.73 -7.11
C MET A 1 32.58 13.83 -7.87
N THR A 2 32.19 14.12 -9.10
CA THR A 2 31.19 13.39 -9.88
C THR A 2 31.73 12.23 -10.76
N ALA A 3 32.99 12.22 -11.11
CA ALA A 3 33.57 11.17 -11.97
C ALA A 3 34.13 9.95 -11.20
N GLU A 4 34.52 10.13 -9.95
CA GLU A 4 35.05 9.05 -9.09
C GLU A 4 33.94 8.13 -8.55
N VAL A 5 32.72 8.64 -8.35
CA VAL A 5 31.57 7.85 -7.86
C VAL A 5 31.03 6.91 -8.96
N ALA A 6 30.99 7.40 -10.22
CA ALA A 6 30.53 6.59 -11.36
C ALA A 6 31.51 5.43 -11.69
N ALA A 7 32.81 5.63 -11.51
CA ALA A 7 33.82 4.60 -11.74
C ALA A 7 33.83 3.51 -10.65
N ALA A 8 33.35 3.80 -9.43
CA ALA A 8 33.29 2.85 -8.33
C ALA A 8 32.12 1.86 -8.47
N SER A 9 31.02 2.23 -9.14
CA SER A 9 29.87 1.35 -9.31
C SER A 9 30.13 0.17 -10.27
N ASP A 10 30.99 0.37 -11.27
CA ASP A 10 31.33 -0.68 -12.26
C ASP A 10 32.35 -1.71 -11.75
N SER A 11 32.99 -1.45 -10.60
CA SER A 11 34.05 -2.30 -10.03
C SER A 11 33.56 -3.37 -9.04
N MET A 12 32.30 -3.31 -8.58
CA MET A 12 31.81 -4.28 -7.60
C MET A 12 31.44 -5.63 -8.26
N PRO A 13 31.91 -6.77 -7.70
CA PRO A 13 31.64 -8.08 -8.26
C PRO A 13 30.14 -8.41 -8.17
N THR A 14 29.63 -9.08 -9.20
CA THR A 14 28.23 -9.54 -9.26
C THR A 14 27.93 -10.56 -8.17
N ARG A 15 26.84 -10.34 -7.44
CA ARG A 15 26.31 -11.30 -6.44
C ARG A 15 25.27 -12.21 -7.06
N LEU A 16 24.31 -11.65 -7.80
CA LEU A 16 23.24 -12.36 -8.50
C LEU A 16 23.13 -11.82 -9.91
N ALA A 17 23.03 -12.69 -10.90
CA ALA A 17 22.67 -12.31 -12.25
C ALA A 17 21.55 -13.22 -12.79
N MET A 18 20.61 -12.62 -13.46
CA MET A 18 19.52 -13.27 -14.18
C MET A 18 19.56 -12.82 -15.63
N GLN A 19 19.42 -13.77 -16.56
CA GLN A 19 19.52 -13.52 -18.00
C GLN A 19 18.36 -14.18 -18.73
N GLY A 20 17.65 -13.41 -19.55
CA GLY A 20 16.56 -13.88 -20.40
C GLY A 20 15.38 -14.48 -19.62
N ILE A 21 15.09 -13.98 -18.40
CA ILE A 21 14.04 -14.56 -17.57
C ILE A 21 12.66 -14.28 -18.13
N SER A 22 11.94 -15.39 -18.42
CA SER A 22 10.56 -15.34 -18.89
C SER A 22 9.66 -16.24 -18.06
N LYS A 23 8.44 -15.77 -17.76
CA LYS A 23 7.44 -16.49 -16.96
C LYS A 23 6.04 -16.12 -17.38
N SER A 24 5.19 -17.13 -17.60
CA SER A 24 3.77 -16.95 -17.90
C SER A 24 2.88 -17.67 -16.88
N PHE A 25 1.69 -17.14 -16.65
CA PHE A 25 0.63 -17.75 -15.85
C PHE A 25 -0.66 -17.79 -16.67
N GLY A 26 -1.22 -18.99 -16.88
CA GLY A 26 -2.46 -19.14 -17.62
C GLY A 26 -2.46 -18.52 -19.02
N GLY A 27 -1.30 -18.53 -19.71
CA GLY A 27 -1.14 -17.93 -21.05
C GLY A 27 -0.81 -16.42 -21.02
N VAL A 28 -0.82 -15.76 -19.87
CA VAL A 28 -0.44 -14.34 -19.74
C VAL A 28 1.01 -14.25 -19.31
N ALA A 29 1.84 -13.53 -20.09
CA ALA A 29 3.24 -13.29 -19.78
C ALA A 29 3.36 -12.31 -18.60
N ALA A 30 3.96 -12.76 -17.50
CA ALA A 30 4.26 -11.94 -16.33
C ALA A 30 5.69 -11.37 -16.38
N LEU A 31 6.60 -12.07 -17.04
CA LEU A 31 7.97 -11.63 -17.36
C LEU A 31 8.31 -12.06 -18.78
N SER A 32 8.99 -11.20 -19.52
CA SER A 32 9.40 -11.42 -20.91
C SER A 32 10.82 -10.95 -21.11
N ASP A 33 11.75 -11.89 -21.23
CA ASP A 33 13.16 -11.65 -21.56
C ASP A 33 13.82 -10.62 -20.63
N VAL A 34 13.78 -10.88 -19.33
CA VAL A 34 14.25 -9.96 -18.31
C VAL A 34 15.67 -10.31 -17.87
N ASP A 35 16.56 -9.32 -17.96
CA ASP A 35 17.87 -9.34 -17.33
C ASP A 35 17.85 -8.52 -16.04
N PHE A 36 18.50 -9.04 -15.00
CA PHE A 36 18.65 -8.35 -13.72
C PHE A 36 19.99 -8.69 -13.08
N VAL A 37 20.68 -7.70 -12.58
CA VAL A 37 21.98 -7.84 -11.92
C VAL A 37 21.94 -7.17 -10.56
N LEU A 38 22.42 -7.88 -9.52
CA LEU A 38 22.62 -7.36 -8.18
C LEU A 38 24.10 -7.51 -7.84
N ARG A 39 24.75 -6.42 -7.45
CA ARG A 39 26.16 -6.41 -7.07
C ARG A 39 26.34 -6.74 -5.58
N ARG A 40 27.58 -7.06 -5.17
CA ARG A 40 27.89 -7.31 -3.76
C ARG A 40 27.89 -6.02 -2.96
N GLY A 41 27.21 -6.02 -1.81
CA GLY A 41 27.12 -4.83 -0.96
C GLY A 41 26.33 -3.68 -1.61
N GLU A 42 25.39 -3.98 -2.48
CA GLU A 42 24.51 -3.04 -3.14
C GLU A 42 23.11 -3.06 -2.53
N ILE A 43 22.49 -1.89 -2.42
CA ILE A 43 21.04 -1.76 -2.26
C ILE A 43 20.47 -1.42 -3.63
N HIS A 44 19.78 -2.38 -4.24
CA HIS A 44 19.21 -2.25 -5.56
C HIS A 44 17.71 -1.96 -5.47
N GLY A 45 17.30 -0.77 -5.87
CA GLY A 45 15.91 -0.36 -5.96
C GLY A 45 15.21 -1.02 -7.14
N LEU A 46 14.04 -1.62 -6.92
CA LEU A 46 13.23 -2.19 -7.99
C LEU A 46 11.87 -1.51 -8.02
N VAL A 47 11.60 -0.70 -9.03
CA VAL A 47 10.40 0.10 -9.17
C VAL A 47 9.61 -0.29 -10.43
N GLY A 48 8.34 0.09 -10.48
CA GLY A 48 7.42 -0.19 -11.58
C GLY A 48 5.99 -0.30 -11.09
N GLU A 49 5.03 -0.25 -12.00
CA GLU A 49 3.61 -0.38 -11.67
C GLU A 49 3.25 -1.74 -11.06
N ASN A 50 2.08 -1.83 -10.43
CA ASN A 50 1.54 -3.12 -9.99
C ASN A 50 1.22 -3.98 -11.21
N GLY A 51 1.69 -5.24 -11.18
CA GLY A 51 1.61 -6.11 -12.35
C GLY A 51 2.79 -5.98 -13.32
N ALA A 52 3.73 -5.06 -13.10
CA ALA A 52 4.92 -4.91 -13.95
C ALA A 52 5.90 -6.10 -13.91
N GLY A 53 5.66 -7.10 -13.04
CA GLY A 53 6.48 -8.31 -12.94
C GLY A 53 7.45 -8.35 -11.77
N LYS A 54 7.59 -7.26 -10.98
CA LYS A 54 8.54 -7.18 -9.84
C LYS A 54 8.43 -8.35 -8.87
N SER A 55 7.24 -8.56 -8.30
CA SER A 55 7.02 -9.65 -7.33
C SER A 55 7.18 -11.04 -7.96
N THR A 56 6.95 -11.18 -9.28
CA THR A 56 7.20 -12.44 -9.99
C THR A 56 8.70 -12.71 -10.08
N LEU A 57 9.51 -11.72 -10.42
CA LEU A 57 10.97 -11.85 -10.44
C LEU A 57 11.51 -12.20 -9.05
N MET A 58 11.04 -11.51 -8.01
CA MET A 58 11.47 -11.78 -6.64
C MET A 58 11.08 -13.18 -6.16
N LYS A 59 9.89 -13.65 -6.51
CA LYS A 59 9.46 -15.02 -6.20
C LYS A 59 10.26 -16.08 -6.95
N ILE A 60 10.80 -15.79 -8.13
CA ILE A 60 11.76 -16.65 -8.82
C ILE A 60 13.08 -16.69 -8.04
N ILE A 61 13.64 -15.54 -7.66
CA ILE A 61 14.88 -15.45 -6.88
C ILE A 61 14.73 -16.17 -5.54
N ALA A 62 13.59 -16.00 -4.87
CA ALA A 62 13.28 -16.65 -3.60
C ALA A 62 12.90 -18.13 -3.71
N GLY A 63 12.93 -18.74 -4.93
CA GLY A 63 12.60 -20.14 -5.15
C GLY A 63 11.14 -20.52 -4.93
N VAL A 64 10.23 -19.53 -4.92
CA VAL A 64 8.77 -19.75 -4.83
C VAL A 64 8.21 -20.15 -6.19
N HIS A 65 8.69 -19.49 -7.27
CA HIS A 65 8.39 -19.86 -8.65
C HIS A 65 9.59 -20.60 -9.24
N THR A 66 9.46 -21.92 -9.36
CA THR A 66 10.56 -22.80 -9.78
C THR A 66 10.58 -23.06 -11.29
N GLN A 67 9.46 -22.80 -12.00
CA GLN A 67 9.34 -22.98 -13.43
C GLN A 67 9.42 -21.63 -14.16
N TYR A 68 10.51 -21.36 -14.84
CA TYR A 68 10.75 -20.16 -15.64
C TYR A 68 11.75 -20.50 -16.77
N GLN A 69 11.85 -19.64 -17.77
CA GLN A 69 12.88 -19.70 -18.80
C GLN A 69 13.99 -18.71 -18.46
N GLY A 70 15.18 -18.95 -18.99
CA GLY A 70 16.37 -18.14 -18.72
C GLY A 70 17.31 -18.77 -17.70
N ARG A 71 18.34 -18.02 -17.31
CA ARG A 71 19.42 -18.48 -16.45
C ARG A 71 19.56 -17.59 -15.23
N MET A 72 19.84 -18.18 -14.07
CA MET A 72 20.16 -17.45 -12.83
C MET A 72 21.51 -17.95 -12.28
N THR A 73 22.37 -17.01 -11.88
CA THR A 73 23.67 -17.31 -11.29
C THR A 73 23.84 -16.56 -9.96
N ILE A 74 24.48 -17.20 -8.96
CA ILE A 74 24.89 -16.60 -7.69
C ILE A 74 26.39 -16.76 -7.56
N ASP A 75 27.10 -15.66 -7.33
CA ASP A 75 28.56 -15.62 -7.27
C ASP A 75 29.21 -16.35 -8.48
N GLY A 76 28.64 -16.19 -9.69
CA GLY A 76 29.08 -16.78 -10.94
C GLY A 76 28.73 -18.27 -11.15
N ARG A 77 28.05 -18.91 -10.17
CA ARG A 77 27.62 -20.30 -10.30
C ARG A 77 26.14 -20.35 -10.66
N GLU A 78 25.82 -21.15 -11.68
CA GLU A 78 24.43 -21.36 -12.09
C GLU A 78 23.64 -22.09 -10.99
N VAL A 79 22.44 -21.60 -10.73
CA VAL A 79 21.54 -22.14 -9.72
C VAL A 79 20.13 -22.30 -10.29
N HIS A 80 19.47 -23.38 -9.87
CA HIS A 80 18.07 -23.62 -10.13
C HIS A 80 17.42 -24.19 -8.88
N PHE A 81 16.51 -23.41 -8.25
CA PHE A 81 15.87 -23.80 -7.01
C PHE A 81 14.64 -24.66 -7.28
N ARG A 82 14.46 -25.70 -6.47
CA ARG A 82 13.25 -26.55 -6.47
C ARG A 82 12.25 -26.11 -5.40
N SER A 83 12.69 -25.27 -4.47
CA SER A 83 11.87 -24.74 -3.36
C SER A 83 12.45 -23.47 -2.78
N ALA A 84 11.65 -22.72 -2.02
CA ALA A 84 12.12 -21.58 -1.23
C ALA A 84 13.16 -21.98 -0.17
N ARG A 85 13.15 -23.24 0.27
CA ARG A 85 14.16 -23.77 1.21
C ARG A 85 15.55 -23.86 0.56
N ASP A 86 15.61 -24.21 -0.71
CA ASP A 86 16.88 -24.25 -1.46
C ASP A 86 17.45 -22.85 -1.64
N ALA A 87 16.60 -21.85 -1.94
CA ALA A 87 17.00 -20.45 -2.04
C ALA A 87 17.52 -19.92 -0.69
N LEU A 88 16.85 -20.26 0.42
CA LEU A 88 17.31 -19.91 1.76
C LEU A 88 18.66 -20.56 2.09
N ALA A 89 18.86 -21.82 1.74
CA ALA A 89 20.13 -22.52 1.90
C ALA A 89 21.26 -21.91 1.05
N ALA A 90 20.92 -21.35 -0.12
CA ALA A 90 21.84 -20.59 -0.97
C ALA A 90 22.14 -19.17 -0.44
N GLY A 91 21.50 -18.76 0.67
CA GLY A 91 21.69 -17.46 1.31
C GLY A 91 20.79 -16.35 0.78
N ILE A 92 19.61 -16.68 0.26
CA ILE A 92 18.59 -15.72 -0.13
C ILE A 92 17.49 -15.69 0.92
N GLY A 93 17.21 -14.51 1.48
CA GLY A 93 16.12 -14.29 2.42
C GLY A 93 15.14 -13.26 1.88
N MET A 94 13.86 -13.43 2.17
CA MET A 94 12.80 -12.51 1.75
C MET A 94 11.96 -12.07 2.95
N VAL A 95 11.73 -10.78 3.04
CA VAL A 95 10.74 -10.14 3.90
C VAL A 95 9.55 -9.77 3.01
N HIS A 96 8.38 -10.28 3.35
CA HIS A 96 7.16 -10.10 2.56
C HIS A 96 6.43 -8.81 2.93
N GLN A 97 5.59 -8.33 2.02
CA GLN A 97 4.74 -7.15 2.24
C GLN A 97 3.78 -7.33 3.45
N GLU A 98 3.21 -8.52 3.63
CA GLU A 98 2.45 -8.87 4.84
C GLU A 98 3.42 -9.45 5.87
N LEU A 99 3.40 -8.90 7.09
CA LEU A 99 4.24 -9.37 8.19
C LEU A 99 4.04 -10.88 8.42
N SER A 100 5.12 -11.63 8.32
CA SER A 100 5.13 -13.09 8.57
C SER A 100 5.60 -13.43 9.98
N VAL A 101 5.21 -12.61 10.96
CA VAL A 101 5.47 -12.83 12.38
C VAL A 101 4.32 -13.56 13.04
N VAL A 102 4.60 -14.28 14.12
CA VAL A 102 3.58 -14.96 14.93
C VAL A 102 3.27 -14.10 16.17
N PRO A 103 2.11 -13.42 16.22
CA PRO A 103 1.82 -12.41 17.26
C PRO A 103 1.78 -12.97 18.67
N ASP A 104 1.37 -14.23 18.84
CA ASP A 104 1.24 -14.89 20.14
C ASP A 104 2.57 -15.40 20.71
N LEU A 105 3.60 -15.49 19.90
CA LEU A 105 4.95 -15.88 20.33
C LEU A 105 5.73 -14.66 20.83
N THR A 106 6.77 -14.94 21.61
CA THR A 106 7.73 -13.92 22.04
C THR A 106 8.61 -13.43 20.89
N VAL A 107 9.26 -12.30 21.08
CA VAL A 107 10.26 -11.77 20.15
C VAL A 107 11.36 -12.82 19.88
N ALA A 108 11.92 -13.45 20.92
CA ALA A 108 12.95 -14.46 20.74
C ALA A 108 12.48 -15.68 19.95
N GLU A 109 11.25 -16.16 20.18
CA GLU A 109 10.67 -17.26 19.41
C GLU A 109 10.48 -16.87 17.93
N ASN A 110 10.10 -15.62 17.64
CA ASN A 110 9.99 -15.12 16.27
C ASN A 110 11.36 -15.02 15.58
N VAL A 111 12.40 -14.53 16.28
CA VAL A 111 13.77 -14.42 15.76
C VAL A 111 14.33 -15.81 15.42
N TYR A 112 14.12 -16.79 16.28
CA TYR A 112 14.62 -18.14 16.12
C TYR A 112 13.62 -19.11 15.47
N LEU A 113 12.56 -18.63 14.86
CA LEU A 113 11.50 -19.47 14.30
C LEU A 113 12.07 -20.51 13.32
N GLY A 114 11.91 -21.80 13.66
CA GLY A 114 12.44 -22.93 12.88
C GLY A 114 13.95 -23.19 13.06
N LYS A 115 14.65 -22.44 13.94
CA LYS A 115 16.09 -22.60 14.25
C LYS A 115 16.39 -22.45 15.75
N GLN A 116 15.45 -22.87 16.59
CA GLN A 116 15.60 -22.76 18.04
C GLN A 116 16.87 -23.47 18.52
N PRO A 117 17.70 -22.86 19.39
CA PRO A 117 18.83 -23.54 20.01
C PRO A 117 18.30 -24.66 20.88
N THR A 118 18.90 -25.83 20.74
CA THR A 118 18.50 -27.03 21.50
C THR A 118 19.70 -27.63 22.26
N ARG A 119 19.41 -28.13 23.46
CA ARG A 119 20.35 -28.91 24.26
C ARG A 119 19.71 -30.26 24.58
N ALA A 120 20.36 -31.34 24.16
CA ALA A 120 19.83 -32.69 24.29
C ALA A 120 18.42 -32.91 23.71
N GLY A 121 18.08 -32.19 22.59
CA GLY A 121 16.78 -32.29 21.93
C GLY A 121 15.66 -31.42 22.54
N ILE A 122 15.95 -30.68 23.61
CA ILE A 122 15.04 -29.76 24.27
C ILE A 122 15.44 -28.31 23.95
N VAL A 123 14.50 -27.39 23.78
CA VAL A 123 14.78 -25.96 23.51
C VAL A 123 15.54 -25.36 24.70
N ASP A 124 16.68 -24.75 24.39
CA ASP A 124 17.49 -23.98 25.36
C ASP A 124 16.97 -22.54 25.42
N TRP A 125 15.99 -22.31 26.27
CA TRP A 125 15.35 -21.00 26.45
C TRP A 125 16.33 -19.90 26.89
N PRO A 126 17.24 -20.12 27.87
CA PRO A 126 18.21 -19.11 28.23
C PRO A 126 19.10 -18.69 27.06
N ALA A 127 19.63 -19.67 26.31
CA ALA A 127 20.44 -19.39 25.12
C ALA A 127 19.64 -18.62 24.04
N MET A 128 18.38 -18.99 23.85
CA MET A 128 17.48 -18.32 22.87
C MET A 128 17.22 -16.87 23.25
N PHE A 129 16.90 -16.56 24.51
CA PHE A 129 16.66 -15.19 24.95
C PHE A 129 17.93 -14.33 24.93
N THR A 130 19.07 -14.89 25.36
CA THR A 130 20.35 -14.18 25.32
C THR A 130 20.79 -13.91 23.89
N GLY A 131 20.77 -14.92 23.03
CA GLY A 131 21.13 -14.74 21.61
C GLY A 131 20.20 -13.80 20.88
N ALA A 132 18.89 -13.84 21.12
CA ALA A 132 17.96 -12.88 20.51
C ALA A 132 18.28 -11.43 20.92
N ARG A 133 18.61 -11.19 22.20
CA ARG A 133 19.00 -9.88 22.69
C ARG A 133 20.27 -9.37 22.00
N GLU A 134 21.31 -10.20 21.95
CA GLU A 134 22.58 -9.86 21.31
C GLU A 134 22.40 -9.55 19.83
N HIS A 135 21.64 -10.38 19.15
CA HIS A 135 21.34 -10.19 17.75
C HIS A 135 20.59 -8.88 17.48
N LEU A 136 19.51 -8.61 18.20
CA LEU A 136 18.73 -7.40 18.03
C LEU A 136 19.56 -6.16 18.40
N ALA A 137 20.34 -6.22 19.46
CA ALA A 137 21.23 -5.13 19.86
C ALA A 137 22.29 -4.82 18.78
N SER A 138 22.81 -5.84 18.06
CA SER A 138 23.76 -5.63 16.95
C SER A 138 23.17 -4.84 15.78
N LEU A 139 21.83 -4.78 15.68
CA LEU A 139 21.08 -3.96 14.72
C LEU A 139 20.53 -2.66 15.32
N GLY A 140 20.95 -2.33 16.54
CA GLY A 140 20.44 -1.15 17.27
C GLY A 140 18.97 -1.27 17.70
N ILE A 141 18.42 -2.50 17.75
CA ILE A 141 17.02 -2.77 18.15
C ILE A 141 17.02 -3.11 19.63
N ASP A 142 16.51 -2.16 20.45
CA ASP A 142 16.32 -2.37 21.88
C ASP A 142 14.90 -2.83 22.17
N VAL A 143 14.73 -4.12 22.48
CA VAL A 143 13.44 -4.73 22.83
C VAL A 143 13.63 -5.90 23.77
N ASP A 144 12.72 -6.11 24.72
CA ASP A 144 12.74 -7.29 25.56
C ASP A 144 12.45 -8.56 24.72
N PRO A 145 13.38 -9.51 24.61
CA PRO A 145 13.17 -10.75 23.88
C PRO A 145 12.01 -11.61 24.38
N ARG A 146 11.53 -11.36 25.62
CA ARG A 146 10.38 -12.04 26.22
C ARG A 146 9.05 -11.36 25.94
N ALA A 147 9.06 -10.14 25.41
CA ALA A 147 7.84 -9.43 25.05
C ALA A 147 7.05 -10.21 23.97
N ARG A 148 5.72 -10.17 24.03
CA ARG A 148 4.88 -10.77 22.97
C ARG A 148 4.97 -9.94 21.71
N MET A 149 5.16 -10.59 20.57
CA MET A 149 5.31 -9.94 19.27
C MET A 149 4.12 -9.03 18.93
N GLY A 150 2.89 -9.50 19.16
CA GLY A 150 1.68 -8.74 18.87
C GLY A 150 1.45 -7.51 19.74
N SER A 151 2.21 -7.31 20.83
CA SER A 151 2.13 -6.09 21.67
C SER A 151 3.02 -4.95 21.18
N LEU A 152 3.89 -5.21 20.21
CA LEU A 152 4.84 -4.23 19.68
C LEU A 152 4.23 -3.38 18.57
N ALA A 153 4.75 -2.17 18.38
CA ALA A 153 4.43 -1.35 17.22
C ALA A 153 4.82 -2.07 15.92
N ILE A 154 4.06 -1.83 14.84
CA ILE A 154 4.24 -2.52 13.54
C ILE A 154 5.67 -2.33 13.01
N GLY A 155 6.24 -1.12 13.13
CA GLY A 155 7.60 -0.85 12.69
C GLY A 155 8.65 -1.70 13.43
N LEU A 156 8.45 -1.92 14.73
CA LEU A 156 9.37 -2.78 15.49
C LEU A 156 9.20 -4.25 15.12
N GLN A 157 7.96 -4.71 14.86
CA GLN A 157 7.71 -6.07 14.36
C GLN A 157 8.43 -6.30 13.03
N GLN A 158 8.45 -5.33 12.14
CA GLN A 158 9.11 -5.38 10.84
C GLN A 158 10.63 -5.45 10.96
N LEU A 159 11.22 -4.66 11.85
CA LEU A 159 12.66 -4.72 12.14
C LEU A 159 13.05 -6.09 12.73
N ILE A 160 12.22 -6.70 13.57
CA ILE A 160 12.45 -8.04 14.11
C ILE A 160 12.33 -9.10 13.01
N GLU A 161 11.40 -8.96 12.07
CA GLU A 161 11.30 -9.85 10.90
C GLU A 161 12.55 -9.75 10.02
N LEU A 162 13.04 -8.54 9.76
CA LEU A 162 14.31 -8.33 9.06
C LEU A 162 15.47 -8.98 9.82
N ALA A 163 15.54 -8.80 11.14
CA ALA A 163 16.53 -9.45 12.00
C ALA A 163 16.50 -10.98 11.82
N ARG A 164 15.33 -11.61 11.86
CA ARG A 164 15.16 -13.05 11.61
C ARG A 164 15.77 -13.49 10.28
N VAL A 165 15.54 -12.73 9.21
CA VAL A 165 16.08 -13.01 7.87
C VAL A 165 17.61 -12.88 7.88
N LEU A 166 18.16 -11.84 8.52
CA LEU A 166 19.59 -11.64 8.66
C LEU A 166 20.29 -12.78 9.43
N PHE A 167 19.66 -13.26 10.50
CA PHE A 167 20.20 -14.37 11.32
C PHE A 167 20.04 -15.74 10.67
N SER A 168 19.18 -15.85 9.65
CA SER A 168 19.14 -17.07 8.84
C SER A 168 20.43 -17.30 8.03
N GLY A 169 21.34 -16.31 7.97
CA GLY A 169 22.57 -16.34 7.18
C GLY A 169 22.38 -15.79 5.76
N ALA A 170 21.31 -15.06 5.50
CA ALA A 170 21.04 -14.48 4.20
C ALA A 170 22.13 -13.48 3.78
N ARG A 171 22.64 -13.64 2.55
CA ARG A 171 23.61 -12.76 1.89
C ARG A 171 22.93 -11.86 0.86
N ILE A 172 21.78 -12.29 0.35
CA ILE A 172 20.88 -11.55 -0.53
C ILE A 172 19.56 -11.42 0.22
N ILE A 173 19.10 -10.19 0.42
CA ILE A 173 17.89 -9.87 1.17
C ILE A 173 16.91 -9.18 0.23
N ILE A 174 15.71 -9.72 0.12
CA ILE A 174 14.64 -9.12 -0.66
C ILE A 174 13.65 -8.49 0.31
N LEU A 175 13.36 -7.21 0.13
CA LEU A 175 12.39 -6.46 0.92
C LEU A 175 11.25 -6.02 -0.01
N ASP A 176 10.06 -6.57 0.21
CA ASP A 176 8.86 -6.25 -0.61
C ASP A 176 7.98 -5.28 0.16
N GLU A 177 7.96 -4.01 -0.29
CA GLU A 177 7.20 -2.89 0.29
C GLU A 177 7.44 -2.65 1.80
N PRO A 178 8.71 -2.59 2.26
CA PRO A 178 9.00 -2.59 3.70
C PRO A 178 8.63 -1.28 4.41
N THR A 179 8.34 -0.20 3.71
CA THR A 179 8.00 1.10 4.29
C THR A 179 6.50 1.40 4.31
N SER A 180 5.68 0.54 3.67
CA SER A 180 4.25 0.81 3.41
C SER A 180 3.37 0.98 4.67
N ALA A 181 3.82 0.49 5.83
CA ALA A 181 3.09 0.57 7.09
C ALA A 181 3.84 1.38 8.17
N LEU A 182 4.95 2.04 7.80
CA LEU A 182 5.82 2.75 8.73
C LEU A 182 5.56 4.26 8.73
N SER A 183 5.75 4.87 9.89
CA SER A 183 5.84 6.33 10.04
C SER A 183 7.23 6.82 9.56
N PRO A 184 7.38 8.11 9.19
CA PRO A 184 8.67 8.64 8.73
C PRO A 184 9.85 8.38 9.69
N PRO A 185 9.73 8.51 11.03
CA PRO A 185 10.81 8.15 11.94
C PRO A 185 11.17 6.66 11.89
N GLU A 186 10.18 5.77 11.71
CA GLU A 186 10.41 4.33 11.60
C GLU A 186 11.10 3.99 10.27
N VAL A 187 10.75 4.68 9.18
CA VAL A 187 11.43 4.56 7.86
C VAL A 187 12.90 4.93 8.00
N GLN A 188 13.23 6.05 8.64
CA GLN A 188 14.61 6.46 8.85
C GLN A 188 15.41 5.42 9.65
N ARG A 189 14.81 4.86 10.70
CA ARG A 189 15.42 3.79 11.48
C ARG A 189 15.65 2.52 10.65
N LEU A 190 14.69 2.13 9.82
CA LEU A 190 14.85 1.03 8.88
C LEU A 190 16.05 1.29 7.94
N PHE A 191 16.16 2.51 7.39
CA PHE A 191 17.26 2.88 6.48
C PHE A 191 18.62 2.82 7.16
N GLU A 192 18.72 3.22 8.42
CA GLU A 192 19.97 3.08 9.21
C GLU A 192 20.38 1.60 9.30
N VAL A 193 19.42 0.71 9.62
CA VAL A 193 19.67 -0.74 9.69
C VAL A 193 20.09 -1.28 8.32
N LEU A 194 19.40 -0.89 7.23
CA LEU A 194 19.74 -1.35 5.87
C LEU A 194 21.12 -0.89 5.42
N ARG A 195 21.53 0.34 5.74
CA ARG A 195 22.88 0.83 5.47
C ARG A 195 23.94 0.06 6.24
N ALA A 196 23.69 -0.28 7.50
CA ALA A 196 24.59 -1.14 8.29
C ALA A 196 24.69 -2.57 7.71
N VAL A 197 23.58 -3.14 7.28
CA VAL A 197 23.51 -4.45 6.60
C VAL A 197 24.30 -4.43 5.30
N ARG A 198 24.13 -3.41 4.46
CA ARG A 198 24.93 -3.18 3.24
C ARG A 198 26.43 -3.09 3.56
N ALA A 199 26.81 -2.29 4.54
CA ALA A 199 28.19 -2.13 4.96
C ALA A 199 28.84 -3.45 5.44
N SER A 200 28.05 -4.43 5.93
CA SER A 200 28.52 -5.77 6.25
C SER A 200 28.72 -6.68 5.02
N GLY A 201 28.60 -6.15 3.78
CA GLY A 201 28.81 -6.86 2.51
C GLY A 201 27.62 -7.70 2.04
N ARG A 202 26.44 -7.53 2.65
CA ARG A 202 25.19 -8.14 2.17
C ARG A 202 24.58 -7.28 1.08
N SER A 203 23.87 -7.92 0.14
CA SER A 203 23.19 -7.25 -0.97
C SER A 203 21.69 -7.24 -0.74
N ILE A 204 21.03 -6.14 -1.07
CA ILE A 204 19.62 -5.92 -0.77
C ILE A 204 18.88 -5.57 -2.06
N VAL A 205 17.74 -6.22 -2.31
CA VAL A 205 16.76 -5.77 -3.30
C VAL A 205 15.62 -5.09 -2.53
N PHE A 206 15.44 -3.80 -2.79
CA PHE A 206 14.46 -2.96 -2.13
C PHE A 206 13.33 -2.63 -3.10
N ILE A 207 12.14 -3.18 -2.87
CA ILE A 207 10.96 -2.93 -3.69
C ILE A 207 10.06 -1.97 -2.94
N SER A 208 9.71 -0.86 -3.57
CA SER A 208 8.73 0.06 -3.03
C SER A 208 8.02 0.81 -4.15
N HIS A 209 6.79 1.21 -3.90
CA HIS A 209 6.06 2.18 -4.72
C HIS A 209 6.28 3.63 -4.22
N PHE A 210 6.89 3.81 -3.05
CA PHE A 210 7.32 5.10 -2.55
C PHE A 210 8.69 5.46 -3.16
N LEU A 211 8.66 6.23 -4.24
CA LEU A 211 9.87 6.53 -5.01
C LEU A 211 10.89 7.32 -4.19
N ASP A 212 10.42 8.20 -3.28
CA ASP A 212 11.29 8.96 -2.37
C ASP A 212 12.12 8.02 -1.49
N ASP A 213 11.51 6.94 -0.98
CA ASP A 213 12.19 5.93 -0.17
C ASP A 213 13.27 5.20 -0.98
N VAL A 214 12.92 4.80 -2.22
CA VAL A 214 13.86 4.12 -3.11
C VAL A 214 15.05 5.00 -3.42
N LEU A 215 14.82 6.25 -3.83
CA LEU A 215 15.89 7.21 -4.16
C LEU A 215 16.74 7.60 -2.96
N ALA A 216 16.20 7.54 -1.73
CA ALA A 216 16.93 7.85 -0.50
C ALA A 216 17.87 6.73 -0.04
N ILE A 217 17.64 5.47 -0.46
CA ILE A 217 18.37 4.32 0.07
C ILE A 217 19.14 3.51 -0.98
N ALA A 218 18.64 3.47 -2.23
CA ALA A 218 19.23 2.64 -3.28
C ALA A 218 20.52 3.22 -3.85
N ASP A 219 21.41 2.34 -4.27
CA ASP A 219 22.60 2.68 -5.07
C ASP A 219 22.25 2.70 -6.56
N THR A 220 21.46 1.74 -7.00
CA THR A 220 21.04 1.54 -8.39
C THR A 220 19.54 1.29 -8.41
N VAL A 221 18.85 1.77 -9.44
CA VAL A 221 17.40 1.58 -9.62
C VAL A 221 17.12 0.91 -10.96
N THR A 222 16.36 -0.18 -10.93
CA THR A 222 15.80 -0.83 -12.13
C THR A 222 14.32 -0.53 -12.26
N ILE A 223 13.90 -0.09 -13.43
CA ILE A 223 12.50 0.20 -13.75
C ILE A 223 11.89 -0.95 -14.56
N PHE A 224 10.75 -1.46 -14.08
CA PHE A 224 9.94 -2.49 -14.72
C PHE A 224 8.64 -1.92 -15.26
N ARG A 225 8.27 -2.34 -16.49
CA ARG A 225 6.97 -2.04 -17.09
C ARG A 225 6.51 -3.19 -17.97
N ASN A 226 5.25 -3.64 -17.81
CA ASN A 226 4.63 -4.70 -18.63
C ASN A 226 5.47 -5.99 -18.71
N GLY A 227 6.05 -6.43 -17.60
CA GLY A 227 6.84 -7.66 -17.53
C GLY A 227 8.25 -7.56 -18.14
N ARG A 228 8.74 -6.36 -18.42
CA ARG A 228 10.06 -6.11 -19.00
C ARG A 228 10.88 -5.14 -18.19
N ARG A 229 12.19 -5.29 -18.19
CA ARG A 229 13.11 -4.27 -17.72
C ARG A 229 13.18 -3.13 -18.73
N ILE A 230 12.90 -1.92 -18.31
CA ILE A 230 12.99 -0.72 -19.15
C ILE A 230 14.42 -0.18 -19.12
N VAL A 231 14.96 0.06 -17.92
CA VAL A 231 16.28 0.63 -17.71
C VAL A 231 16.79 0.28 -16.32
N THR A 232 18.10 0.33 -16.13
CA THR A 232 18.79 0.27 -14.85
C THR A 232 19.78 1.42 -14.82
N GLU A 233 19.68 2.27 -13.77
CA GLU A 233 20.52 3.47 -13.63
C GLU A 233 21.00 3.64 -12.18
N ASP A 234 22.06 4.44 -12.02
CA ASP A 234 22.55 4.85 -10.71
C ASP A 234 21.55 5.82 -10.07
N ALA A 235 21.18 5.57 -8.81
CA ALA A 235 20.22 6.41 -8.10
C ALA A 235 20.70 7.86 -7.91
N ALA A 236 22.00 8.10 -7.94
CA ALA A 236 22.59 9.43 -7.75
C ALA A 236 22.38 10.37 -8.95
N ILE A 237 22.09 9.84 -10.14
CA ILE A 237 21.94 10.64 -11.38
C ILE A 237 20.50 10.73 -11.87
N ILE A 238 19.55 10.12 -11.18
CA ILE A 238 18.13 10.12 -11.52
C ILE A 238 17.31 10.84 -10.45
N ASP A 239 16.23 11.45 -10.87
CA ASP A 239 15.24 12.05 -9.97
C ASP A 239 13.89 11.33 -10.07
N LYS A 240 12.96 11.74 -9.24
CA LYS A 240 11.62 11.15 -9.15
C LYS A 240 10.83 11.32 -10.45
N GLY A 241 10.92 12.47 -11.11
CA GLY A 241 10.26 12.75 -12.39
C GLY A 241 10.74 11.80 -13.47
N TRP A 242 12.09 11.64 -13.58
CA TRP A 242 12.72 10.72 -14.51
C TRP A 242 12.24 9.26 -14.31
N VAL A 243 12.08 8.82 -13.05
CA VAL A 243 11.58 7.49 -12.73
C VAL A 243 10.11 7.33 -13.14
N ILE A 244 9.26 8.31 -12.81
CA ILE A 244 7.83 8.30 -13.11
C ILE A 244 7.60 8.23 -14.62
N GLU A 245 8.26 9.09 -15.41
CA GLU A 245 8.14 9.11 -16.86
C GLU A 245 8.42 7.72 -17.48
N ARG A 246 9.43 7.01 -16.99
CA ARG A 246 9.80 5.67 -17.51
C ARG A 246 8.92 4.55 -16.99
N MET A 247 8.35 4.72 -15.82
CA MET A 247 7.38 3.76 -15.26
C MET A 247 6.06 3.78 -16.04
N ILE A 248 5.54 4.98 -16.33
CA ILE A 248 4.18 5.17 -16.86
C ILE A 248 4.23 5.31 -18.39
N GLY A 249 5.25 5.96 -18.93
CA GLY A 249 5.32 6.39 -20.33
C GLY A 249 4.72 7.80 -20.52
N SER A 250 4.79 8.36 -21.74
CA SER A 250 4.30 9.71 -22.03
C SER A 250 2.78 9.83 -21.92
N GLY A 251 2.28 10.96 -21.38
CA GLY A 251 0.86 11.34 -21.39
C GLY A 251 0.18 11.39 -20.00
N HIS A 252 0.93 11.44 -18.90
CA HIS A 252 0.39 11.44 -17.53
C HIS A 252 0.83 12.66 -16.69
N GLU A 253 0.81 13.84 -17.30
CA GLU A 253 1.33 15.10 -16.70
C GLU A 253 0.61 15.50 -15.38
N ASP A 254 -0.71 15.29 -15.29
CA ASP A 254 -1.51 15.63 -14.09
C ASP A 254 -1.08 14.86 -12.82
N LEU A 255 -0.56 13.62 -12.98
CA LEU A 255 -0.07 12.83 -11.86
C LEU A 255 1.34 13.23 -11.44
N GLU A 256 2.17 13.58 -12.40
CA GLU A 256 3.54 14.01 -12.15
C GLU A 256 3.55 15.24 -11.24
N GLU A 257 2.63 16.19 -11.46
CA GLU A 257 2.47 17.39 -10.63
C GLU A 257 2.07 17.04 -9.18
N SER A 258 1.17 16.06 -8.97
CA SER A 258 0.75 15.62 -7.62
C SER A 258 1.85 14.90 -6.84
N TYR A 259 2.83 14.32 -7.54
CA TYR A 259 3.97 13.64 -6.91
C TYR A 259 5.15 14.57 -6.65
N THR A 260 5.32 15.62 -7.44
CA THR A 260 6.53 16.48 -7.43
C THR A 260 6.25 17.93 -7.05
N GLY A 261 5.00 18.38 -7.16
CA GLY A 261 4.61 19.79 -7.03
C GLY A 261 3.91 20.17 -5.74
N ALA A 262 3.63 21.47 -5.64
CA ALA A 262 2.72 22.06 -4.67
C ALA A 262 1.37 22.31 -5.37
N ILE A 263 0.28 21.80 -4.81
CA ILE A 263 -1.06 21.84 -5.41
C ILE A 263 -1.87 22.99 -4.82
N ALA A 264 -2.45 23.81 -5.69
CA ALA A 264 -3.42 24.83 -5.28
C ALA A 264 -4.77 24.19 -4.95
N LEU A 265 -5.21 24.31 -3.70
CA LEU A 265 -6.50 23.80 -3.24
C LEU A 265 -7.63 24.74 -3.69
N ASP A 266 -8.63 24.19 -4.39
CA ASP A 266 -9.82 24.93 -4.87
C ASP A 266 -10.98 24.80 -3.87
N SER A 267 -10.85 25.46 -2.73
CA SER A 267 -11.88 25.45 -1.69
C SER A 267 -13.17 26.14 -2.16
N LYS A 268 -14.31 25.51 -1.89
CA LYS A 268 -15.65 26.00 -2.28
C LYS A 268 -16.47 26.46 -1.06
N PRO A 269 -16.10 27.57 -0.37
CA PRO A 269 -16.71 27.97 0.90
C PRO A 269 -18.21 28.31 0.76
N ALA A 270 -18.67 28.72 -0.42
CA ALA A 270 -20.06 29.05 -0.69
C ALA A 270 -20.98 27.84 -0.97
N ALA A 271 -20.41 26.64 -1.17
CA ALA A 271 -21.20 25.44 -1.43
C ALA A 271 -21.99 25.00 -0.19
N PRO A 272 -23.23 24.47 -0.35
CA PRO A 272 -24.07 24.08 0.79
C PRO A 272 -23.44 22.93 1.58
N VAL A 273 -23.51 23.02 2.91
CA VAL A 273 -23.03 21.97 3.82
C VAL A 273 -24.02 20.81 3.82
N ILE A 274 -23.57 19.64 3.37
CA ILE A 274 -24.38 18.42 3.32
C ILE A 274 -24.22 17.56 4.59
N LEU A 275 -23.07 17.65 5.25
CA LEU A 275 -22.81 17.04 6.56
C LEU A 275 -22.03 18.03 7.43
N ALA A 276 -22.54 18.34 8.61
CA ALA A 276 -21.79 19.04 9.65
C ALA A 276 -21.55 18.12 10.84
N VAL A 277 -20.30 18.07 11.28
CA VAL A 277 -19.81 17.30 12.42
C VAL A 277 -19.34 18.29 13.47
N ARG A 278 -19.80 18.13 14.72
CA ARG A 278 -19.47 19.05 15.82
C ARG A 278 -19.09 18.27 17.07
N GLY A 279 -17.85 18.42 17.52
CA GLY A 279 -17.32 17.83 18.74
C GLY A 279 -17.38 16.30 18.77
N LEU A 280 -17.34 15.64 17.59
CA LEU A 280 -17.52 14.20 17.49
C LEU A 280 -16.35 13.47 18.13
N SER A 281 -16.67 12.46 18.97
CA SER A 281 -15.66 11.65 19.65
C SER A 281 -16.05 10.18 19.61
N ALA A 282 -15.05 9.26 19.61
CA ALA A 282 -15.28 7.82 19.66
C ALA A 282 -14.22 7.15 20.56
N GLY A 283 -14.52 7.04 21.84
CA GLY A 283 -13.67 6.39 22.82
C GLY A 283 -12.24 6.96 22.86
N ARG A 284 -11.24 6.09 22.66
CA ARG A 284 -9.83 6.47 22.61
C ARG A 284 -9.33 6.73 21.18
N ALA A 285 -10.14 6.46 20.17
CA ALA A 285 -9.72 6.53 18.78
C ALA A 285 -9.56 7.97 18.29
N PHE A 286 -10.55 8.84 18.60
CA PHE A 286 -10.47 10.25 18.30
C PHE A 286 -11.39 11.06 19.21
N ALA A 287 -11.11 12.35 19.36
CA ALA A 287 -11.86 13.26 20.24
C ALA A 287 -12.02 14.65 19.62
N ASP A 288 -13.20 15.24 19.82
CA ASP A 288 -13.52 16.64 19.52
C ASP A 288 -13.32 17.00 18.03
N ILE A 289 -13.73 16.10 17.13
CA ILE A 289 -13.66 16.35 15.69
C ILE A 289 -14.80 17.27 15.27
N THR A 290 -14.43 18.40 14.66
CA THR A 290 -15.36 19.38 14.07
C THR A 290 -14.96 19.63 12.64
N LEU A 291 -15.85 19.33 11.70
CA LEU A 291 -15.65 19.53 10.26
C LEU A 291 -16.98 19.65 9.54
N ASP A 292 -16.94 20.25 8.34
CA ASP A 292 -18.06 20.30 7.40
C ASP A 292 -17.68 19.61 6.11
N VAL A 293 -18.66 18.93 5.48
CA VAL A 293 -18.53 18.38 4.11
C VAL A 293 -19.55 19.10 3.24
N ARG A 294 -19.12 19.64 2.12
CA ARG A 294 -19.94 20.45 1.22
C ARG A 294 -20.33 19.70 -0.04
N ALA A 295 -21.39 20.12 -0.68
CA ALA A 295 -21.80 19.59 -1.99
C ALA A 295 -20.75 19.93 -3.05
N GLY A 296 -20.36 18.96 -3.87
CA GLY A 296 -19.36 19.16 -4.91
C GLY A 296 -17.95 19.49 -4.39
N GLU A 297 -17.63 19.06 -3.16
CA GLU A 297 -16.32 19.21 -2.53
C GLU A 297 -15.72 17.84 -2.24
N VAL A 298 -14.41 17.71 -2.40
CA VAL A 298 -13.60 16.62 -1.82
C VAL A 298 -12.87 17.15 -0.60
N LEU A 299 -13.29 16.72 0.59
CA LEU A 299 -12.57 16.95 1.84
C LEU A 299 -11.52 15.84 2.04
N GLY A 300 -10.24 16.18 1.98
CA GLY A 300 -9.14 15.31 2.35
C GLY A 300 -8.95 15.27 3.87
N VAL A 301 -8.78 14.07 4.42
CA VAL A 301 -8.36 13.86 5.81
C VAL A 301 -7.04 13.13 5.78
N TYR A 302 -5.97 13.83 6.08
CA TYR A 302 -4.61 13.31 6.09
C TYR A 302 -4.12 13.04 7.52
N GLY A 303 -3.30 12.03 7.69
CA GLY A 303 -2.58 11.76 8.94
C GLY A 303 -1.93 10.39 8.93
N PHE A 304 -0.97 10.17 9.81
CA PHE A 304 -0.25 8.90 9.90
C PHE A 304 -1.15 7.76 10.41
N MET A 305 -0.74 6.54 10.12
CA MET A 305 -1.46 5.35 10.57
C MET A 305 -1.68 5.38 12.08
N GLY A 306 -2.94 5.10 12.50
CA GLY A 306 -3.31 5.15 13.91
C GLY A 306 -3.69 6.55 14.45
N CYS A 307 -3.74 7.59 13.61
CA CYS A 307 -4.17 8.91 14.02
C CYS A 307 -5.70 9.02 14.28
N GLY A 308 -6.50 7.97 13.99
CA GLY A 308 -7.95 7.93 14.21
C GLY A 308 -8.80 8.19 12.97
N GLN A 309 -8.21 8.40 11.80
CA GLN A 309 -8.93 8.69 10.55
C GLN A 309 -9.81 7.51 10.09
N ILE A 310 -9.34 6.27 10.23
CA ILE A 310 -10.11 5.07 9.86
C ILE A 310 -11.35 4.93 10.77
N GLU A 311 -11.18 5.17 12.05
CA GLU A 311 -12.27 5.16 13.03
C GLU A 311 -13.26 6.29 12.77
N LEU A 312 -12.79 7.46 12.36
CA LEU A 312 -13.65 8.57 11.93
C LEU A 312 -14.48 8.17 10.72
N ALA A 313 -13.87 7.56 9.68
CA ALA A 313 -14.60 7.05 8.50
C ALA A 313 -15.71 6.07 8.90
N ARG A 314 -15.37 5.12 9.77
CA ARG A 314 -16.31 4.11 10.27
C ARG A 314 -17.44 4.75 11.10
N THR A 315 -17.14 5.81 11.84
CA THR A 315 -18.14 6.55 12.63
C THR A 315 -19.08 7.34 11.72
N LEU A 316 -18.58 8.02 10.69
CA LEU A 316 -19.39 8.73 9.71
C LEU A 316 -20.34 7.79 8.95
N PHE A 317 -19.99 6.52 8.81
CA PHE A 317 -20.83 5.49 8.20
C PHE A 317 -21.70 4.70 9.21
N GLY A 318 -21.65 5.03 10.50
CA GLY A 318 -22.41 4.32 11.54
C GLY A 318 -21.94 2.90 11.85
N LYS A 319 -20.72 2.53 11.41
CA LYS A 319 -20.08 1.24 11.74
C LYS A 319 -19.44 1.27 13.13
N LEU A 320 -18.95 2.42 13.54
CA LEU A 320 -18.47 2.71 14.91
C LEU A 320 -19.39 3.73 15.55
N LYS A 321 -19.75 3.53 16.82
CA LYS A 321 -20.61 4.46 17.57
C LYS A 321 -19.79 5.61 18.10
N SER A 322 -20.30 6.83 17.92
CA SER A 322 -19.77 8.02 18.62
C SER A 322 -20.08 7.95 20.12
N THR A 323 -19.17 8.46 20.94
CA THR A 323 -19.34 8.60 22.40
C THR A 323 -19.78 10.00 22.80
N ALA A 324 -19.51 11.01 21.97
CA ALA A 324 -19.92 12.40 22.15
C ALA A 324 -20.02 13.12 20.81
N GLY A 325 -20.59 14.33 20.82
CA GLY A 325 -20.76 15.18 19.65
C GLY A 325 -22.00 14.88 18.82
N THR A 326 -22.18 15.63 17.74
CA THR A 326 -23.34 15.53 16.86
C THR A 326 -22.94 15.54 15.41
N MET A 327 -23.74 14.87 14.58
CA MET A 327 -23.70 14.95 13.12
C MET A 327 -25.04 15.47 12.64
N THR A 328 -25.04 16.40 11.69
CA THR A 328 -26.25 16.90 11.04
C THR A 328 -26.11 16.85 9.54
N SER A 329 -27.19 16.51 8.84
CA SER A 329 -27.29 16.60 7.38
C SER A 329 -28.51 17.42 7.02
N ASP A 330 -28.34 18.43 6.16
CA ASP A 330 -29.39 19.40 5.81
C ASP A 330 -30.08 20.01 7.06
N GLY A 331 -29.31 20.32 8.08
CA GLY A 331 -29.81 20.87 9.36
C GLY A 331 -30.54 19.87 10.27
N LYS A 332 -30.67 18.59 9.86
CA LYS A 332 -31.31 17.55 10.68
C LYS A 332 -30.27 16.69 11.37
N VAL A 333 -30.47 16.43 12.66
CA VAL A 333 -29.58 15.55 13.45
C VAL A 333 -29.60 14.13 12.88
N LEU A 334 -28.43 13.63 12.51
CA LEU A 334 -28.22 12.25 12.10
C LEU A 334 -27.96 11.36 13.32
N ARG A 335 -28.86 10.42 13.56
CA ARG A 335 -28.68 9.40 14.61
C ARG A 335 -28.30 8.07 13.92
N LEU A 336 -27.03 7.84 13.75
CA LEU A 336 -26.50 6.62 13.12
C LEU A 336 -26.33 5.52 14.17
N ARG A 337 -27.31 4.63 14.30
CA ARG A 337 -27.25 3.47 15.19
C ARG A 337 -26.54 2.28 14.52
N ASN A 338 -26.57 2.23 13.20
CA ASN A 338 -25.98 1.20 12.36
C ASN A 338 -25.77 1.72 10.92
N THR A 339 -25.13 0.91 10.09
CA THR A 339 -24.82 1.24 8.70
C THR A 339 -26.06 1.40 7.80
N ALA A 340 -27.21 0.80 8.17
CA ALA A 340 -28.46 1.00 7.42
C ALA A 340 -29.03 2.41 7.61
N ASP A 341 -28.82 3.02 8.77
CA ASP A 341 -29.21 4.41 9.03
C ASP A 341 -28.36 5.36 8.18
N ALA A 342 -27.04 5.15 8.11
CA ALA A 342 -26.14 5.93 7.27
C ALA A 342 -26.54 5.83 5.78
N ARG A 343 -26.80 4.60 5.30
CA ARG A 343 -27.26 4.40 3.92
C ARG A 343 -28.60 5.11 3.63
N ARG A 344 -29.57 5.07 4.55
CA ARG A 344 -30.83 5.81 4.41
C ARG A 344 -30.62 7.32 4.36
N ALA A 345 -29.64 7.82 5.07
CA ALA A 345 -29.22 9.22 5.04
C ALA A 345 -28.42 9.60 3.77
N GLY A 346 -28.19 8.65 2.86
CA GLY A 346 -27.45 8.87 1.62
C GLY A 346 -25.93 8.84 1.79
N VAL A 347 -25.41 8.27 2.87
CA VAL A 347 -23.96 8.08 3.08
C VAL A 347 -23.53 6.73 2.51
N ALA A 348 -22.52 6.75 1.65
CA ALA A 348 -21.83 5.58 1.13
C ALA A 348 -20.42 5.50 1.72
N PHE A 349 -19.85 4.28 1.82
CA PHE A 349 -18.54 4.06 2.40
C PHE A 349 -17.76 2.97 1.68
N VAL A 350 -16.58 3.31 1.19
CA VAL A 350 -15.59 2.36 0.67
C VAL A 350 -14.47 2.24 1.71
N PRO A 351 -14.33 1.07 2.36
CA PRO A 351 -13.34 0.86 3.40
C PRO A 351 -11.93 0.66 2.83
N GLU A 352 -10.93 0.76 3.70
CA GLU A 352 -9.51 0.55 3.43
C GLU A 352 -9.19 -0.85 2.86
N SER A 353 -9.95 -1.86 3.27
CA SER A 353 -9.81 -3.22 2.78
C SER A 353 -10.99 -3.60 1.89
N ARG A 354 -10.73 -3.80 0.61
CA ARG A 354 -11.70 -4.30 -0.37
C ARG A 354 -12.28 -5.66 0.02
N ARG A 355 -11.46 -6.51 0.69
CA ARG A 355 -11.89 -7.83 1.17
C ARG A 355 -13.02 -7.78 2.19
N SER A 356 -13.13 -6.69 2.95
CA SER A 356 -14.22 -6.52 3.92
C SER A 356 -15.56 -6.14 3.30
N MET A 357 -15.59 -5.82 2.00
CA MET A 357 -16.75 -5.26 1.30
C MET A 357 -17.18 -6.07 0.08
N LEU A 358 -16.25 -6.76 -0.58
CA LEU A 358 -16.48 -7.45 -1.84
C LEU A 358 -16.41 -8.97 -1.69
N PHE A 359 -17.17 -9.67 -2.51
CA PHE A 359 -17.26 -11.14 -2.55
C PHE A 359 -16.39 -11.67 -3.69
N TYR A 360 -15.20 -12.11 -3.37
CA TYR A 360 -14.15 -12.45 -4.34
C TYR A 360 -14.48 -13.63 -5.25
N GLN A 361 -15.25 -14.60 -4.73
CA GLN A 361 -15.68 -15.80 -5.48
C GLN A 361 -16.97 -15.56 -6.27
N GLU A 362 -17.55 -14.35 -6.20
CA GLU A 362 -18.75 -14.00 -6.91
C GLU A 362 -18.45 -13.10 -8.12
N PRO A 363 -19.27 -13.17 -9.18
CA PRO A 363 -19.09 -12.34 -10.35
C PRO A 363 -19.32 -10.84 -10.06
N VAL A 364 -18.79 -10.02 -10.94
CA VAL A 364 -18.85 -8.55 -10.86
C VAL A 364 -20.29 -8.06 -10.69
N TYR A 365 -21.25 -8.59 -11.46
CA TYR A 365 -22.65 -8.13 -11.37
C TYR A 365 -23.27 -8.33 -10.00
N LYS A 366 -23.01 -9.45 -9.32
CA LYS A 366 -23.51 -9.69 -7.96
C LYS A 366 -22.89 -8.74 -6.94
N ASN A 367 -21.59 -8.46 -7.08
CA ASN A 367 -20.90 -7.50 -6.23
C ASN A 367 -21.50 -6.09 -6.33
N MET A 368 -21.90 -5.67 -7.52
CA MET A 368 -22.51 -4.36 -7.74
C MET A 368 -23.97 -4.30 -7.29
N SER A 369 -24.78 -5.31 -7.67
CA SER A 369 -26.23 -5.29 -7.49
C SER A 369 -26.67 -5.51 -6.03
N ILE A 370 -25.80 -6.11 -5.18
CA ILE A 370 -26.16 -6.47 -3.80
C ILE A 370 -26.65 -5.29 -2.96
N SER A 371 -26.17 -4.07 -3.25
CA SER A 371 -26.60 -2.85 -2.57
C SER A 371 -28.06 -2.45 -2.87
N VAL A 372 -28.62 -2.92 -4.00
CA VAL A 372 -29.96 -2.60 -4.48
C VAL A 372 -30.87 -3.82 -4.64
N LEU A 373 -30.43 -5.00 -4.23
CA LEU A 373 -31.18 -6.25 -4.37
C LEU A 373 -32.63 -6.15 -3.87
N GLY A 374 -32.86 -5.58 -2.69
CA GLY A 374 -34.19 -5.41 -2.12
C GLY A 374 -35.13 -4.50 -2.93
N ARG A 375 -34.61 -3.74 -3.91
CA ARG A 375 -35.42 -2.91 -4.84
C ARG A 375 -35.75 -3.64 -6.14
N ILE A 376 -34.80 -4.43 -6.66
CA ILE A 376 -34.95 -5.12 -7.94
C ILE A 376 -35.58 -6.52 -7.80
N ALA A 377 -35.51 -7.10 -6.60
CA ALA A 377 -36.01 -8.43 -6.32
C ALA A 377 -36.72 -8.49 -4.96
N ARG A 378 -38.04 -8.53 -4.95
CA ARG A 378 -38.83 -8.66 -3.72
C ARG A 378 -38.92 -10.08 -3.21
N LEU A 379 -39.14 -11.06 -4.10
CA LEU A 379 -39.32 -12.48 -3.81
C LEU A 379 -38.33 -13.37 -4.55
N TRP A 380 -38.03 -13.04 -5.80
CA TRP A 380 -37.16 -13.84 -6.67
C TRP A 380 -36.02 -12.98 -7.22
N LEU A 381 -34.79 -13.52 -7.21
CA LEU A 381 -33.64 -12.87 -7.83
C LEU A 381 -33.89 -12.72 -9.34
N LYS A 382 -33.46 -11.59 -9.90
CA LYS A 382 -33.59 -11.26 -11.33
C LYS A 382 -32.17 -11.05 -11.92
N PRO A 383 -31.45 -12.13 -12.28
CA PRO A 383 -30.07 -12.03 -12.74
C PRO A 383 -29.88 -11.15 -13.99
N ALA A 384 -30.90 -11.10 -14.86
CA ALA A 384 -30.87 -10.21 -16.03
C ALA A 384 -30.84 -8.74 -15.61
N ALA A 385 -31.71 -8.32 -14.68
CA ALA A 385 -31.75 -6.95 -14.18
C ALA A 385 -30.49 -6.57 -13.42
N GLU A 386 -29.91 -7.53 -12.67
CA GLU A 386 -28.63 -7.34 -11.99
C GLU A 386 -27.49 -7.10 -12.99
N ARG A 387 -27.42 -7.91 -14.06
CA ARG A 387 -26.44 -7.74 -15.13
C ARG A 387 -26.60 -6.41 -15.89
N ASP A 388 -27.84 -5.98 -16.12
CA ASP A 388 -28.08 -4.69 -16.81
C ASP A 388 -27.63 -3.49 -15.98
N ILE A 389 -27.82 -3.53 -14.66
CA ILE A 389 -27.27 -2.52 -13.74
C ILE A 389 -25.76 -2.55 -13.80
N ALA A 390 -25.17 -3.73 -13.72
CA ALA A 390 -23.72 -3.87 -13.70
C ALA A 390 -23.07 -3.43 -15.01
N ARG A 391 -23.65 -3.74 -16.20
CA ARG A 391 -23.13 -3.33 -17.51
C ARG A 391 -22.99 -1.81 -17.60
N ARG A 392 -23.99 -1.06 -17.16
CA ARG A 392 -23.94 0.42 -17.16
C ARG A 392 -22.78 0.97 -16.34
N HIS A 393 -22.49 0.35 -15.18
CA HIS A 393 -21.38 0.79 -14.33
C HIS A 393 -20.02 0.30 -14.84
N VAL A 394 -19.96 -0.89 -15.44
CA VAL A 394 -18.73 -1.41 -16.09
C VAL A 394 -18.29 -0.47 -17.21
N GLU A 395 -19.24 -0.02 -18.02
CA GLU A 395 -18.99 0.95 -19.10
C GLU A 395 -18.60 2.33 -18.52
N ALA A 396 -19.44 2.89 -17.63
CA ALA A 396 -19.23 4.23 -17.06
C ALA A 396 -17.90 4.40 -16.30
N LEU A 397 -17.40 3.32 -15.66
CA LEU A 397 -16.15 3.33 -14.91
C LEU A 397 -15.00 2.66 -15.65
N SER A 398 -15.20 2.28 -16.92
CA SER A 398 -14.19 1.62 -17.75
C SER A 398 -13.54 0.41 -17.06
N ILE A 399 -14.36 -0.49 -16.50
CA ILE A 399 -13.87 -1.69 -15.81
C ILE A 399 -13.41 -2.72 -16.84
N ARG A 400 -12.26 -3.33 -16.61
CA ARG A 400 -11.65 -4.31 -17.55
C ARG A 400 -11.38 -5.64 -16.85
N PRO A 401 -11.69 -6.80 -17.51
CA PRO A 401 -12.37 -6.92 -18.80
C PRO A 401 -13.83 -6.43 -18.74
N PRO A 402 -14.42 -5.96 -19.85
CA PRO A 402 -15.76 -5.35 -19.87
C PRO A 402 -16.88 -6.40 -19.81
N THR A 403 -16.75 -7.38 -18.93
CA THR A 403 -17.72 -8.45 -18.73
C THR A 403 -18.18 -8.50 -17.28
N VAL A 404 -19.50 -8.59 -17.11
CA VAL A 404 -20.12 -8.59 -15.77
C VAL A 404 -20.10 -9.95 -15.09
N ASP A 405 -19.87 -11.01 -15.85
CA ASP A 405 -19.87 -12.41 -15.35
C ASP A 405 -18.46 -12.86 -14.87
N THR A 406 -17.42 -12.04 -15.07
CA THR A 406 -16.08 -12.31 -14.57
C THR A 406 -16.07 -12.37 -13.04
N LEU A 407 -15.38 -13.37 -12.47
CA LEU A 407 -15.19 -13.47 -11.04
C LEU A 407 -14.34 -12.30 -10.53
N LEU A 408 -14.74 -11.71 -9.41
CA LEU A 408 -14.05 -10.54 -8.86
C LEU A 408 -12.55 -10.79 -8.60
N GLN A 409 -12.20 -11.98 -8.11
CA GLN A 409 -10.80 -12.35 -7.82
C GLN A 409 -9.86 -12.31 -9.03
N SER A 410 -10.39 -12.42 -10.24
CA SER A 410 -9.60 -12.37 -11.48
C SER A 410 -9.33 -10.94 -11.98
N LEU A 411 -9.95 -9.94 -11.35
CA LEU A 411 -9.71 -8.54 -11.69
C LEU A 411 -8.44 -7.99 -11.00
N SER A 412 -7.77 -7.05 -11.66
CA SER A 412 -6.71 -6.24 -11.02
C SER A 412 -7.24 -5.43 -9.84
N GLY A 413 -6.34 -5.03 -8.92
CA GLY A 413 -6.72 -4.22 -7.76
C GLY A 413 -7.45 -2.93 -8.12
N GLY A 414 -7.04 -2.23 -9.17
CA GLY A 414 -7.72 -1.03 -9.66
C GLY A 414 -9.14 -1.32 -10.15
N ASN A 415 -9.35 -2.39 -10.91
CA ASN A 415 -10.69 -2.79 -11.35
C ASN A 415 -11.58 -3.27 -10.19
N GLN A 416 -11.02 -3.95 -9.19
CA GLN A 416 -11.77 -4.26 -7.96
C GLN A 416 -12.23 -3.01 -7.21
N GLN A 417 -11.41 -1.96 -7.17
CA GLN A 417 -11.78 -0.67 -6.57
C GLN A 417 -12.90 0.01 -7.35
N LYS A 418 -12.83 -0.02 -8.68
CA LYS A 418 -13.92 0.49 -9.53
C LYS A 418 -15.24 -0.27 -9.27
N VAL A 419 -15.19 -1.60 -9.05
CA VAL A 419 -16.35 -2.40 -8.63
C VAL A 419 -16.85 -1.96 -7.25
N ALA A 420 -15.95 -1.67 -6.31
CA ALA A 420 -16.31 -1.19 -4.98
C ALA A 420 -17.02 0.18 -5.02
N LEU A 421 -16.56 1.09 -5.87
CA LEU A 421 -17.22 2.36 -6.15
C LEU A 421 -18.58 2.14 -6.83
N ALA A 422 -18.62 1.33 -7.90
CA ALA A 422 -19.82 1.00 -8.65
C ALA A 422 -20.93 0.46 -7.75
N LYS A 423 -20.61 -0.42 -6.81
CA LYS A 423 -21.56 -0.95 -5.82
C LYS A 423 -22.37 0.12 -5.10
N TRP A 424 -21.74 1.23 -4.74
CA TRP A 424 -22.41 2.35 -4.07
C TRP A 424 -23.10 3.28 -5.04
N LEU A 425 -22.59 3.43 -6.28
CA LEU A 425 -23.17 4.27 -7.31
C LEU A 425 -24.45 3.68 -7.94
N THR A 426 -24.74 2.40 -7.73
CA THR A 426 -26.04 1.78 -8.08
C THR A 426 -27.23 2.43 -7.35
N TRP A 427 -26.93 3.04 -6.21
CA TRP A 427 -27.83 3.86 -5.43
C TRP A 427 -27.14 5.21 -5.25
N PRO A 428 -27.59 6.30 -5.94
CA PRO A 428 -26.89 7.58 -5.90
C PRO A 428 -26.79 8.09 -4.45
N PRO A 429 -25.58 8.09 -3.86
CA PRO A 429 -25.37 8.63 -2.52
C PRO A 429 -25.38 10.16 -2.58
N ARG A 430 -25.59 10.81 -1.43
CA ARG A 430 -25.38 12.25 -1.24
C ARG A 430 -23.96 12.56 -0.83
N MET A 431 -23.36 11.63 -0.10
CA MET A 431 -21.99 11.71 0.39
C MET A 431 -21.28 10.35 0.23
N LEU A 432 -20.02 10.41 -0.17
CA LEU A 432 -19.16 9.24 -0.30
C LEU A 432 -17.94 9.39 0.61
N VAL A 433 -17.75 8.44 1.49
CA VAL A 433 -16.55 8.32 2.35
C VAL A 433 -15.63 7.26 1.75
N LEU A 434 -14.41 7.64 1.43
CA LEU A 434 -13.37 6.80 0.86
C LEU A 434 -12.21 6.68 1.86
N SER A 435 -11.94 5.47 2.34
CA SER A 435 -10.81 5.21 3.21
C SER A 435 -9.73 4.49 2.42
N GLU A 436 -8.55 5.08 2.30
CA GLU A 436 -7.40 4.60 1.54
C GLU A 436 -7.77 4.18 0.09
N PRO A 437 -8.41 5.06 -0.71
CA PRO A 437 -9.01 4.67 -1.99
C PRO A 437 -8.01 4.19 -3.04
N THR A 438 -6.75 4.57 -2.94
CA THR A 438 -5.69 4.29 -3.91
C THR A 438 -4.61 3.34 -3.37
N ARG A 439 -4.74 2.90 -2.12
CA ARG A 439 -3.73 2.08 -1.46
C ARG A 439 -3.44 0.78 -2.21
N GLY A 440 -2.15 0.53 -2.46
CA GLY A 440 -1.69 -0.69 -3.14
C GLY A 440 -2.12 -0.77 -4.62
N MET A 441 -2.34 0.38 -5.27
CA MET A 441 -2.58 0.48 -6.71
C MET A 441 -1.33 0.97 -7.43
N ASP A 442 -1.23 0.59 -8.70
CA ASP A 442 -0.29 1.21 -9.63
C ASP A 442 -0.71 2.64 -9.97
N VAL A 443 0.21 3.40 -10.54
CA VAL A 443 0.01 4.83 -10.84
C VAL A 443 -1.15 5.03 -11.83
N GLY A 444 -1.25 4.20 -12.87
CA GLY A 444 -2.34 4.28 -13.83
C GLY A 444 -3.71 3.99 -13.21
N ALA A 445 -3.79 2.98 -12.33
CA ALA A 445 -5.03 2.69 -11.59
C ALA A 445 -5.38 3.79 -10.58
N LYS A 446 -4.38 4.45 -9.97
CA LYS A 446 -4.59 5.62 -9.10
C LYS A 446 -5.22 6.76 -9.90
N GLU A 447 -4.72 7.05 -11.09
CA GLU A 447 -5.24 8.08 -11.99
C GLU A 447 -6.70 7.84 -12.35
N ASP A 448 -7.04 6.59 -12.70
CA ASP A 448 -8.43 6.22 -12.99
C ASP A 448 -9.37 6.52 -11.80
N VAL A 449 -8.94 6.19 -10.58
CA VAL A 449 -9.72 6.48 -9.36
C VAL A 449 -9.83 7.98 -9.14
N VAL A 450 -8.76 8.75 -9.35
CA VAL A 450 -8.75 10.22 -9.26
C VAL A 450 -9.75 10.81 -10.25
N LYS A 451 -9.73 10.40 -11.52
CA LYS A 451 -10.69 10.85 -12.55
C LYS A 451 -12.14 10.53 -12.17
N ILE A 452 -12.39 9.33 -11.65
CA ILE A 452 -13.74 8.93 -11.20
C ILE A 452 -14.20 9.81 -10.04
N VAL A 453 -13.36 10.01 -9.01
CA VAL A 453 -13.71 10.79 -7.81
C VAL A 453 -13.95 12.25 -8.17
N ARG A 454 -13.07 12.86 -8.98
CA ARG A 454 -13.26 14.23 -9.49
C ARG A 454 -14.57 14.36 -10.31
N GLY A 455 -14.84 13.41 -11.20
CA GLY A 455 -16.09 13.39 -11.96
C GLY A 455 -17.35 13.21 -11.10
N LEU A 456 -17.26 12.53 -9.96
CA LEU A 456 -18.36 12.45 -8.98
C LEU A 456 -18.53 13.77 -8.23
N ARG A 457 -17.44 14.40 -7.80
CA ARG A 457 -17.44 15.75 -7.22
C ARG A 457 -18.11 16.77 -8.12
N ASP A 458 -17.74 16.79 -9.40
CA ASP A 458 -18.26 17.76 -10.38
C ASP A 458 -19.76 17.58 -10.65
N ARG A 459 -20.31 16.40 -10.37
CA ARG A 459 -21.74 16.12 -10.35
C ARG A 459 -22.44 16.52 -9.05
N GLY A 460 -21.74 17.20 -8.13
CA GLY A 460 -22.30 17.72 -6.89
C GLY A 460 -22.22 16.78 -5.69
N LEU A 461 -21.55 15.62 -5.81
CA LEU A 461 -21.38 14.69 -4.69
C LEU A 461 -20.37 15.26 -3.69
N GLY A 462 -20.72 15.30 -2.40
CA GLY A 462 -19.75 15.57 -1.34
C GLY A 462 -18.93 14.32 -1.03
N ILE A 463 -17.63 14.46 -0.97
CA ILE A 463 -16.73 13.32 -0.82
C ILE A 463 -15.76 13.59 0.33
N VAL A 464 -15.54 12.58 1.17
CA VAL A 464 -14.48 12.58 2.18
C VAL A 464 -13.47 11.52 1.79
N VAL A 465 -12.23 11.92 1.59
CA VAL A 465 -11.11 11.02 1.30
C VAL A 465 -10.19 10.98 2.50
N MET A 466 -9.99 9.80 3.08
CA MET A 466 -9.08 9.57 4.18
C MET A 466 -7.89 8.76 3.69
N SER A 467 -6.70 9.29 3.81
CA SER A 467 -5.48 8.58 3.37
C SER A 467 -4.26 8.91 4.23
N THR A 468 -3.40 7.90 4.36
CA THR A 468 -2.04 8.04 4.91
C THR A 468 -1.04 8.46 3.82
N GLU A 469 -1.42 8.35 2.54
CA GLU A 469 -0.61 8.78 1.40
C GLU A 469 -0.88 10.26 1.11
N PRO A 470 0.10 11.17 1.31
CA PRO A 470 -0.09 12.60 1.04
C PRO A 470 -0.44 12.88 -0.43
N GLU A 471 0.15 12.12 -1.36
CA GLU A 471 -0.11 12.25 -2.81
C GLU A 471 -1.58 11.98 -3.14
N THR A 472 -2.20 10.99 -2.48
CA THR A 472 -3.63 10.68 -2.67
C THR A 472 -4.51 11.84 -2.25
N VAL A 473 -4.21 12.47 -1.11
CA VAL A 473 -4.99 13.60 -0.61
C VAL A 473 -4.76 14.83 -1.48
N LEU A 474 -3.52 15.11 -1.86
CA LEU A 474 -3.17 16.24 -2.74
C LEU A 474 -3.83 16.11 -4.13
N SER A 475 -3.85 14.92 -4.71
CA SER A 475 -4.43 14.70 -6.04
C SER A 475 -5.97 14.80 -6.07
N LEU A 476 -6.63 14.64 -4.93
CA LEU A 476 -8.11 14.54 -4.87
C LEU A 476 -8.78 15.72 -4.19
N ALA A 477 -8.16 16.29 -3.14
CA ALA A 477 -8.85 17.17 -2.22
C ALA A 477 -8.94 18.62 -2.72
N ASP A 478 -10.09 19.24 -2.51
CA ASP A 478 -10.29 20.68 -2.64
C ASP A 478 -9.95 21.42 -1.33
N ARG A 479 -9.98 20.71 -0.21
CA ARG A 479 -9.63 21.17 1.15
C ARG A 479 -9.10 20.00 1.97
N ILE A 480 -8.12 20.23 2.82
CA ILE A 480 -7.45 19.19 3.60
C ILE A 480 -7.49 19.51 5.07
N VAL A 481 -7.88 18.54 5.90
CA VAL A 481 -7.68 18.55 7.36
C VAL A 481 -6.64 17.52 7.75
N VAL A 482 -5.75 17.90 8.66
CA VAL A 482 -4.69 17.01 9.16
C VAL A 482 -5.09 16.51 10.53
N MET A 483 -5.06 15.17 10.70
CA MET A 483 -5.30 14.51 11.98
C MET A 483 -4.01 14.02 12.62
N LYS A 484 -3.86 14.30 13.91
CA LYS A 484 -2.75 13.82 14.75
C LYS A 484 -3.29 13.39 16.11
N LYS A 485 -2.95 12.17 16.55
CA LYS A 485 -3.35 11.63 17.87
C LYS A 485 -4.84 11.82 18.18
N GLY A 486 -5.70 11.52 17.22
CA GLY A 486 -7.16 11.57 17.36
C GLY A 486 -7.79 12.96 17.31
N ARG A 487 -7.07 14.00 16.91
CA ARG A 487 -7.57 15.38 16.80
C ARG A 487 -7.23 16.00 15.46
N ILE A 488 -8.06 16.93 14.99
CA ILE A 488 -7.69 17.81 13.88
C ILE A 488 -6.72 18.87 14.43
N VAL A 489 -5.54 18.97 13.80
CA VAL A 489 -4.47 19.90 14.22
C VAL A 489 -4.29 21.04 13.23
N ARG A 490 -4.68 20.84 11.96
CA ARG A 490 -4.55 21.87 10.93
C ARG A 490 -5.58 21.66 9.82
N GLU A 491 -5.98 22.76 9.19
CA GLU A 491 -6.79 22.79 7.98
C GLU A 491 -6.07 23.61 6.91
N PHE A 492 -6.10 23.14 5.67
CA PHE A 492 -5.59 23.82 4.49
C PHE A 492 -6.77 24.04 3.52
N ALA A 493 -6.99 25.30 3.15
CA ALA A 493 -8.10 25.69 2.26
C ALA A 493 -7.74 26.95 1.46
N GLY A 494 -7.91 26.91 0.14
CA GLY A 494 -7.64 28.07 -0.72
C GLY A 494 -6.15 28.51 -0.76
N GLU A 495 -5.25 27.61 -0.46
CA GLU A 495 -3.80 27.84 -0.47
C GLU A 495 -3.07 26.75 -1.22
N THR A 496 -1.81 27.00 -1.59
CA THR A 496 -0.95 26.01 -2.21
C THR A 496 -0.28 25.15 -1.14
N VAL A 497 -0.42 23.84 -1.27
CA VAL A 497 0.08 22.85 -0.29
C VAL A 497 1.01 21.87 -0.97
N SER A 498 2.20 21.69 -0.40
CA SER A 498 3.16 20.66 -0.80
C SER A 498 3.07 19.43 0.10
N LYS A 499 3.65 18.33 -0.36
CA LYS A 499 3.80 17.10 0.43
C LYS A 499 4.49 17.36 1.77
N ASP A 500 5.58 18.14 1.77
CA ASP A 500 6.36 18.43 2.97
C ASP A 500 5.53 19.19 4.02
N ARG A 501 4.72 20.17 3.59
CA ARG A 501 3.81 20.89 4.49
C ARG A 501 2.75 19.99 5.13
N LEU A 502 2.27 18.95 4.42
CA LEU A 502 1.37 17.96 4.99
C LEU A 502 2.07 17.06 6.01
N LEU A 503 3.29 16.60 5.68
CA LEU A 503 4.10 15.75 6.56
C LEU A 503 4.48 16.48 7.86
N GLU A 504 4.87 17.75 7.79
CA GLU A 504 5.20 18.59 8.95
C GLU A 504 3.99 18.81 9.87
N ALA A 505 2.79 18.92 9.30
CA ALA A 505 1.58 19.12 10.09
C ALA A 505 1.10 17.85 10.79
N ALA A 506 1.40 16.66 10.27
CA ALA A 506 1.00 15.36 10.80
C ALA A 506 2.00 14.83 11.83
#